data_603fda7c1e62baf575343cf62f6b6fe9
#
_entry.id   603fda7c1e62baf575343cf62f6b6fe9
#
_cell.length_a   1.000
_cell.length_b   1.000
_cell.length_c   1.000
_cell.angle_alpha   90.00
_cell.angle_beta   90.00
_cell.angle_gamma   90.00
#
_symmetry.space_group_name_H-M   'P 1'
#
loop_
_entity.id
_entity.type
_entity.pdbx_description
1 polymer ?
#
loop_
_entity_poly.entity_id
_entity_poly.type
_entity_poly.pdbx_seq_one_letter_code
_entity_poly.pdbx_strand_id
1 'polypeptide(L)'
;MIKLDKVYSLHKPFTRCIAKGKPHKPYEFGNKVGLITTGKKGRKIIIAVKAFLGNPFDGHTIEPLLNQVENNELKLPKELIYDRGGKGKSEIKGVKILTPDKAKKTDTPYQKRCKRNPHCKFPPPTKKKISSKINTFREVS
;
A
#
# COMPACT_ATOMS: atom_id res chain seq x y z
N MET A 1 -17.41 35.49 13.37
CA MET A 1 -15.94 35.56 13.49
C MET A 1 -15.33 34.76 12.34
N ILE A 2 -14.82 35.44 11.31
CA ILE A 2 -14.26 34.81 10.10
C ILE A 2 -12.92 34.20 10.52
N LYS A 3 -12.80 32.87 10.57
CA LYS A 3 -11.52 32.20 10.74
C LYS A 3 -10.68 32.46 9.48
N LEU A 4 -9.77 33.40 9.55
CA LEU A 4 -8.74 33.56 8.52
C LEU A 4 -7.90 32.28 8.45
N ASP A 5 -7.97 31.59 7.35
CA ASP A 5 -7.13 30.40 7.09
C ASP A 5 -5.67 30.84 7.08
N LYS A 6 -4.86 30.19 7.90
CA LYS A 6 -3.44 30.47 8.01
C LYS A 6 -2.72 30.17 6.69
N VAL A 7 -2.06 31.17 6.12
CA VAL A 7 -1.27 31.01 4.89
C VAL A 7 0.13 30.54 5.26
N TYR A 8 0.54 29.37 4.75
CA TYR A 8 1.85 28.77 5.03
C TYR A 8 2.87 29.02 3.92
N SER A 9 2.42 29.44 2.73
CA SER A 9 3.27 29.81 1.61
C SER A 9 2.60 30.88 0.77
N LEU A 10 3.30 32.00 0.51
CA LEU A 10 2.80 33.07 -0.34
C LEU A 10 2.70 32.64 -1.81
N HIS A 11 3.67 31.85 -2.28
CA HIS A 11 3.69 31.39 -3.67
C HIS A 11 2.73 30.22 -3.92
N LYS A 12 2.36 29.48 -2.86
CA LYS A 12 1.44 28.32 -2.93
C LYS A 12 0.42 28.41 -1.80
N PRO A 13 -0.58 29.30 -1.91
CA PRO A 13 -1.55 29.58 -0.83
C PRO A 13 -2.40 28.36 -0.46
N PHE A 14 -2.50 27.37 -1.34
CA PHE A 14 -3.15 26.07 -1.09
C PHE A 14 -2.33 25.12 -0.20
N THR A 15 -1.09 25.47 0.19
CA THR A 15 -0.26 24.67 1.08
C THR A 15 -0.91 24.57 2.46
N ARG A 16 -1.03 23.34 2.97
CA ARG A 16 -1.57 23.04 4.31
C ARG A 16 -0.51 22.49 5.22
N CYS A 17 -0.68 22.68 6.52
CA CYS A 17 0.16 22.09 7.55
C CYS A 17 -0.43 20.72 7.94
N ILE A 18 0.37 19.67 7.81
CA ILE A 18 0.00 18.28 8.11
C ILE A 18 0.76 17.83 9.35
N ALA A 19 0.04 17.55 10.46
CA ALA A 19 0.64 16.99 11.66
C ALA A 19 0.96 15.50 11.44
N LYS A 20 2.21 15.10 11.67
CA LYS A 20 2.70 13.71 11.48
C LYS A 20 2.83 12.93 12.78
N GLY A 21 2.76 13.58 13.94
CA GLY A 21 2.94 12.92 15.24
C GLY A 21 4.31 12.27 15.45
N LYS A 22 5.34 12.70 14.69
CA LYS A 22 6.72 12.22 14.84
C LYS A 22 7.52 13.21 15.68
N PRO A 23 8.31 12.75 16.72
CA PRO A 23 9.04 13.65 17.60
C PRO A 23 10.01 14.59 16.87
N HIS A 24 10.75 14.07 15.88
CA HIS A 24 11.77 14.85 15.16
C HIS A 24 11.22 15.69 14.00
N LYS A 25 10.00 15.40 13.51
CA LYS A 25 9.39 16.12 12.40
C LYS A 25 7.87 16.13 12.55
N PRO A 26 7.36 16.96 13.49
CA PRO A 26 5.95 16.95 13.86
C PRO A 26 5.03 17.45 12.74
N TYR A 27 5.54 18.32 11.87
CA TYR A 27 4.75 18.94 10.80
C TYR A 27 5.39 18.73 9.44
N GLU A 28 4.54 18.54 8.43
CA GLU A 28 4.90 18.60 7.02
C GLU A 28 3.99 19.63 6.33
N PHE A 29 4.55 20.36 5.36
CA PHE A 29 3.81 21.38 4.60
C PHE A 29 3.59 20.90 3.18
N GLY A 30 2.34 20.97 2.72
CA GLY A 30 1.96 20.52 1.39
C GLY A 30 0.52 20.09 1.31
N ASN A 31 0.14 19.49 0.17
CA ASN A 31 -1.14 18.85 -0.01
C ASN A 31 -0.96 17.33 -0.05
N LYS A 32 -1.99 16.62 0.37
CA LYS A 32 -2.02 15.17 0.27
C LYS A 32 -2.28 14.76 -1.17
N VAL A 33 -1.46 13.87 -1.70
CA VAL A 33 -1.64 13.29 -3.03
C VAL A 33 -1.77 11.77 -2.87
N GLY A 34 -2.84 11.22 -3.42
CA GLY A 34 -3.02 9.79 -3.57
C GLY A 34 -2.66 9.37 -5.00
N LEU A 35 -2.10 8.18 -5.14
CA LEU A 35 -1.80 7.59 -6.44
C LEU A 35 -2.05 6.09 -6.43
N ILE A 36 -2.53 5.55 -7.55
CA ILE A 36 -2.64 4.10 -7.77
C ILE A 36 -1.65 3.69 -8.84
N THR A 37 -0.86 2.65 -8.56
CA THR A 37 0.08 2.06 -9.51
C THR A 37 -0.21 0.60 -9.75
N THR A 38 0.20 0.07 -10.91
CA THR A 38 0.12 -1.37 -11.20
C THR A 38 1.00 -2.16 -10.23
N GLY A 39 0.51 -3.35 -9.79
CA GLY A 39 1.18 -4.19 -8.79
C GLY A 39 2.19 -5.21 -9.35
N LYS A 40 2.42 -5.28 -10.66
CA LYS A 40 3.36 -6.24 -11.26
C LYS A 40 4.80 -5.89 -10.92
N LYS A 41 5.63 -6.93 -10.71
CA LYS A 41 7.10 -6.76 -10.63
C LYS A 41 7.62 -6.18 -11.95
N GLY A 42 8.54 -5.24 -11.88
CA GLY A 42 9.12 -4.58 -13.04
C GLY A 42 8.60 -3.15 -13.20
N ARG A 43 8.13 -2.80 -14.38
CA ARG A 43 7.64 -1.45 -14.67
C ARG A 43 6.30 -1.21 -13.96
N LYS A 44 6.27 -0.21 -13.08
CA LYS A 44 5.04 0.28 -12.44
C LYS A 44 4.49 1.43 -13.27
N ILE A 45 3.21 1.37 -13.58
CA ILE A 45 2.49 2.42 -14.30
C ILE A 45 1.52 3.07 -13.31
N ILE A 46 1.51 4.39 -13.27
CA ILE A 46 0.53 5.16 -12.49
C ILE A 46 -0.76 5.17 -13.30
N ILE A 47 -1.86 4.70 -12.71
CA ILE A 47 -3.17 4.62 -13.36
C ILE A 47 -4.19 5.63 -12.82
N ALA A 48 -3.94 6.17 -11.63
CA ALA A 48 -4.72 7.28 -11.08
C ALA A 48 -3.85 8.14 -10.16
N VAL A 49 -4.07 9.46 -10.19
CA VAL A 49 -3.42 10.46 -9.31
C VAL A 49 -4.43 11.51 -8.94
N LYS A 50 -4.60 11.78 -7.65
CA LYS A 50 -5.50 12.84 -7.18
C LYS A 50 -4.89 13.61 -6.02
N ALA A 51 -4.91 14.94 -6.12
CA ALA A 51 -4.58 15.82 -5.02
C ALA A 51 -5.84 16.06 -4.17
N PHE A 52 -5.65 16.10 -2.86
CA PHE A 52 -6.71 16.33 -1.89
C PHE A 52 -6.46 17.63 -1.14
N LEU A 53 -7.50 18.45 -1.02
CA LEU A 53 -7.44 19.64 -0.19
C LEU A 53 -7.43 19.23 1.30
N GLY A 54 -6.55 19.85 2.07
CA GLY A 54 -6.39 19.55 3.48
C GLY A 54 -5.67 18.21 3.73
N ASN A 55 -6.01 17.57 4.84
CA ASN A 55 -5.44 16.27 5.24
C ASN A 55 -6.57 15.27 5.53
N PRO A 56 -7.32 14.81 4.51
CA PRO A 56 -8.34 13.80 4.73
C PRO A 56 -7.74 12.51 5.28
N PHE A 57 -8.55 11.73 6.02
CA PHE A 57 -8.15 10.41 6.46
C PHE A 57 -7.79 9.51 5.27
N ASP A 58 -6.74 8.70 5.41
CA ASP A 58 -6.22 7.88 4.30
C ASP A 58 -7.27 6.97 3.67
N GLY A 59 -8.13 6.34 4.46
CA GLY A 59 -9.20 5.49 3.97
C GLY A 59 -10.23 6.20 3.07
N HIS A 60 -10.42 7.51 3.26
CA HIS A 60 -11.34 8.30 2.45
C HIS A 60 -10.75 8.69 1.09
N THR A 61 -9.45 8.54 0.89
CA THR A 61 -8.79 8.86 -0.38
C THR A 61 -8.91 7.75 -1.42
N ILE A 62 -9.24 6.52 -1.00
CA ILE A 62 -9.30 5.34 -1.88
C ILE A 62 -10.44 5.46 -2.89
N GLU A 63 -11.64 5.77 -2.43
CA GLU A 63 -12.84 5.83 -3.28
C GLU A 63 -12.73 6.88 -4.40
N PRO A 64 -12.30 8.14 -4.14
CA PRO A 64 -12.07 9.12 -5.19
C PRO A 64 -10.99 8.72 -6.21
N LEU A 65 -10.00 7.92 -5.80
CA LEU A 65 -8.99 7.40 -6.71
C LEU A 65 -9.53 6.27 -7.59
N LEU A 66 -10.36 5.37 -7.03
CA LEU A 66 -11.05 4.34 -7.81
C LEU A 66 -12.02 4.94 -8.82
N ASN A 67 -12.74 6.02 -8.43
CA ASN A 67 -13.60 6.76 -9.36
C ASN A 67 -12.79 7.32 -10.54
N GLN A 68 -11.58 7.80 -10.29
CA GLN A 68 -10.71 8.28 -11.37
C GLN A 68 -10.26 7.15 -12.29
N VAL A 69 -9.99 5.95 -11.77
CA VAL A 69 -9.68 4.77 -12.60
C VAL A 69 -10.84 4.45 -13.53
N GLU A 70 -12.09 4.47 -13.02
CA GLU A 70 -13.31 4.27 -13.83
C GLU A 70 -13.48 5.38 -14.88
N ASN A 71 -13.31 6.64 -14.49
CA ASN A 71 -13.43 7.78 -15.41
C ASN A 71 -12.37 7.74 -16.53
N ASN A 72 -11.23 7.11 -16.29
CA ASN A 72 -10.21 6.88 -17.30
C ASN A 72 -10.49 5.62 -18.15
N GLU A 73 -11.71 5.06 -18.08
CA GLU A 73 -12.13 3.86 -18.81
C GLU A 73 -11.25 2.63 -18.54
N LEU A 74 -10.54 2.63 -17.40
CA LEU A 74 -9.71 1.51 -17.00
C LEU A 74 -10.50 0.53 -16.13
N LYS A 75 -10.23 -0.76 -16.33
CA LYS A 75 -10.84 -1.81 -15.51
C LYS A 75 -10.38 -1.70 -14.06
N LEU A 76 -11.34 -1.71 -13.12
CA LEU A 76 -11.03 -1.74 -11.70
C LEU A 76 -10.20 -2.96 -11.32
N PRO A 77 -9.22 -2.82 -10.44
CA PRO A 77 -8.44 -3.94 -9.93
C PRO A 77 -9.32 -4.82 -9.02
N LYS A 78 -9.06 -6.12 -8.96
CA LYS A 78 -9.73 -7.03 -8.01
C LYS A 78 -9.28 -6.76 -6.57
N GLU A 79 -8.02 -6.39 -6.38
CA GLU A 79 -7.41 -6.15 -5.09
C GLU A 79 -6.52 -4.90 -5.14
N LEU A 80 -6.56 -4.09 -4.09
CA LEU A 80 -5.74 -2.91 -3.89
C LEU A 80 -4.92 -3.06 -2.61
N ILE A 81 -3.60 -2.99 -2.72
CA ILE A 81 -2.74 -2.95 -1.53
C ILE A 81 -2.59 -1.50 -1.12
N TYR A 82 -2.98 -1.20 0.12
CA TYR A 82 -2.90 0.14 0.67
C TYR A 82 -2.00 0.20 1.91
N ASP A 83 -1.49 1.39 2.26
CA ASP A 83 -0.70 1.56 3.47
C ASP A 83 -1.56 1.37 4.72
N ARG A 84 -0.92 1.06 5.84
CA ARG A 84 -1.59 0.84 7.14
C ARG A 84 -2.41 2.02 7.65
N GLY A 85 -2.14 3.22 7.17
CA GLY A 85 -2.96 4.41 7.45
C GLY A 85 -4.39 4.32 6.93
N GLY A 86 -4.64 3.49 5.91
CA GLY A 86 -5.95 3.33 5.27
C GLY A 86 -6.87 2.28 5.91
N LYS A 87 -6.66 1.91 7.18
CA LYS A 87 -7.55 0.97 7.89
C LYS A 87 -8.97 1.49 7.95
N GLY A 88 -9.94 0.61 7.75
CA GLY A 88 -11.35 0.93 7.88
C GLY A 88 -12.24 0.06 7.00
N LYS A 89 -12.26 0.31 5.70
CA LYS A 89 -13.08 -0.45 4.77
C LYS A 89 -12.26 -1.60 4.18
N SER A 90 -12.77 -2.83 4.27
CA SER A 90 -12.15 -4.03 3.66
C SER A 90 -12.44 -4.14 2.17
N GLU A 91 -13.51 -3.47 1.72
CA GLU A 91 -13.96 -3.48 0.34
C GLU A 91 -14.56 -2.13 -0.05
N ILE A 92 -14.24 -1.64 -1.24
CA ILE A 92 -14.79 -0.42 -1.81
C ILE A 92 -15.05 -0.69 -3.30
N LYS A 93 -16.29 -0.50 -3.78
CA LYS A 93 -16.69 -0.72 -5.19
C LYS A 93 -16.33 -2.11 -5.73
N GLY A 94 -16.47 -3.16 -4.93
CA GLY A 94 -16.08 -4.52 -5.34
C GLY A 94 -14.57 -4.76 -5.38
N VAL A 95 -13.75 -3.77 -4.99
CA VAL A 95 -12.29 -3.87 -4.88
C VAL A 95 -11.91 -4.23 -3.44
N LYS A 96 -11.24 -5.35 -3.25
CA LYS A 96 -10.75 -5.78 -1.94
C LYS A 96 -9.55 -4.95 -1.52
N ILE A 97 -9.63 -4.31 -0.34
CA ILE A 97 -8.54 -3.50 0.21
C ILE A 97 -7.69 -4.35 1.14
N LEU A 98 -6.42 -4.51 0.79
CA LEU A 98 -5.43 -5.26 1.56
C LEU A 98 -4.45 -4.29 2.22
N THR A 99 -4.35 -4.35 3.54
CA THR A 99 -3.36 -3.56 4.30
C THR A 99 -2.31 -4.48 4.92
N PRO A 100 -1.01 -4.11 4.88
CA PRO A 100 0.03 -4.89 5.53
C PRO A 100 -0.16 -4.94 7.05
N ASP A 101 0.09 -6.09 7.64
CA ASP A 101 0.04 -6.27 9.09
C ASP A 101 1.27 -5.68 9.79
N LYS A 102 1.10 -5.30 11.06
CA LYS A 102 2.21 -4.85 11.90
C LYS A 102 3.06 -6.03 12.33
N ALA A 103 4.35 -6.01 11.97
CA ALA A 103 5.31 -6.99 12.45
C ALA A 103 5.54 -6.84 13.97
N LYS A 104 5.54 -7.95 14.70
CA LYS A 104 5.87 -8.01 16.13
C LYS A 104 7.39 -8.20 16.31
N LYS A 105 7.91 -7.82 17.47
CA LYS A 105 9.34 -8.03 17.80
C LYS A 105 9.71 -9.52 17.79
N THR A 106 8.80 -10.38 18.24
CA THR A 106 8.92 -11.83 18.32
C THR A 106 8.80 -12.56 16.99
N ASP A 107 8.39 -11.86 15.90
CA ASP A 107 8.22 -12.50 14.61
C ASP A 107 9.58 -12.87 14.00
N THR A 108 9.64 -14.04 13.35
CA THR A 108 10.80 -14.46 12.56
C THR A 108 10.99 -13.53 11.34
N PRO A 109 12.19 -13.48 10.73
CA PRO A 109 12.44 -12.69 9.52
C PRO A 109 11.46 -13.01 8.38
N TYR A 110 11.08 -14.29 8.23
CA TYR A 110 10.09 -14.71 7.25
C TYR A 110 8.69 -14.16 7.57
N GLN A 111 8.22 -14.29 8.81
CA GLN A 111 6.93 -13.74 9.25
C GLN A 111 6.86 -12.23 9.08
N LYS A 112 7.94 -11.50 9.40
CA LYS A 112 8.03 -10.05 9.17
C LYS A 112 7.89 -9.70 7.69
N ARG A 113 8.47 -10.52 6.78
CA ARG A 113 8.32 -10.33 5.33
C ARG A 113 6.89 -10.58 4.88
N CYS A 114 6.25 -11.66 5.33
CA CYS A 114 4.87 -11.98 4.97
C CYS A 114 3.89 -10.91 5.46
N LYS A 115 4.05 -10.40 6.68
CA LYS A 115 3.20 -9.34 7.20
C LYS A 115 3.31 -8.01 6.43
N ARG A 116 4.49 -7.73 5.83
CA ARG A 116 4.66 -6.55 4.95
C ARG A 116 4.04 -6.74 3.57
N ASN A 117 3.89 -7.99 3.13
CA ASN A 117 3.32 -8.30 1.83
C ASN A 117 2.02 -9.10 1.98
N PRO A 118 0.85 -8.49 1.78
CA PRO A 118 -0.46 -9.15 1.92
C PRO A 118 -0.64 -10.38 1.01
N HIS A 119 0.13 -10.49 -0.06
CA HIS A 119 0.11 -11.67 -0.94
C HIS A 119 1.06 -12.80 -0.49
N CYS A 120 1.82 -12.60 0.58
CA CYS A 120 2.70 -13.64 1.10
C CYS A 120 1.86 -14.74 1.77
N LYS A 121 1.98 -15.97 1.30
CA LYS A 121 1.31 -17.12 1.91
C LYS A 121 2.02 -17.51 3.22
N PHE A 122 1.27 -17.57 4.31
CA PHE A 122 1.73 -18.06 5.60
C PHE A 122 0.83 -19.23 6.04
N PRO A 123 1.36 -20.38 6.42
CA PRO A 123 2.78 -20.74 6.55
C PRO A 123 3.51 -20.85 5.19
N PRO A 124 4.87 -20.81 5.17
CA PRO A 124 5.61 -20.98 3.94
C PRO A 124 5.24 -22.33 3.31
N PRO A 125 5.14 -22.42 1.96
CA PRO A 125 4.93 -23.69 1.32
C PRO A 125 6.01 -24.66 1.80
N THR A 126 5.62 -25.79 2.40
CA THR A 126 6.53 -26.85 2.81
C THR A 126 7.36 -27.24 1.59
N LYS A 127 8.67 -27.04 1.67
CA LYS A 127 9.58 -27.59 0.66
C LYS A 127 9.34 -29.10 0.68
N LYS A 128 8.66 -29.65 -0.34
CA LYS A 128 8.68 -31.09 -0.59
C LYS A 128 10.15 -31.43 -0.65
N LYS A 129 10.65 -32.23 0.35
CA LYS A 129 11.93 -32.89 0.26
C LYS A 129 11.84 -33.73 -1.00
N ILE A 130 12.46 -33.30 -2.06
CA ILE A 130 12.77 -34.18 -3.18
C ILE A 130 13.81 -35.12 -2.62
N SER A 131 13.35 -36.29 -2.16
CA SER A 131 14.26 -37.41 -1.88
C SER A 131 14.79 -37.83 -3.24
N SER A 132 15.96 -37.31 -3.58
CA SER A 132 16.76 -37.85 -4.65
C SER A 132 17.16 -39.28 -4.25
N LYS A 133 16.36 -40.24 -4.70
CA LYS A 133 16.84 -41.62 -4.78
C LYS A 133 17.95 -41.61 -5.82
N ILE A 134 19.19 -41.59 -5.35
CA ILE A 134 20.37 -41.90 -6.16
C ILE A 134 20.28 -43.41 -6.42
N ASN A 135 19.78 -43.76 -7.60
CA ASN A 135 19.96 -45.11 -8.11
C ASN A 135 21.42 -45.23 -8.55
N THR A 136 22.24 -45.82 -7.71
CA THR A 136 23.55 -46.30 -8.12
C THR A 136 23.33 -47.47 -9.09
N PHE A 137 23.56 -47.18 -10.37
CA PHE A 137 23.75 -48.26 -11.35
C PHE A 137 25.07 -48.96 -11.00
N ARG A 138 25.00 -50.23 -10.56
CA ARG A 138 26.12 -51.15 -10.59
C ARG A 138 26.23 -51.69 -12.00
N GLU A 139 27.28 -51.33 -12.71
CA GLU A 139 27.73 -52.09 -13.86
C GLU A 139 28.16 -53.47 -13.36
N VAL A 140 27.59 -54.50 -14.00
CA VAL A 140 28.04 -55.89 -13.88
C VAL A 140 28.76 -56.20 -15.19
N SER A 141 30.03 -56.55 -15.07
CA SER A 141 30.92 -57.06 -16.13
C SER A 141 30.44 -58.42 -16.59
#